data_b3a9304f099383afe9df36379a4edf86
#
_entry.id   b3a9304f099383afe9df36379a4edf86
#
_cell.length_a   1.000
_cell.length_b   1.000
_cell.length_c   1.000
_cell.angle_alpha   90.00
_cell.angle_beta   90.00
_cell.angle_gamma   90.00
#
_symmetry.space_group_name_H-M   'P 1'
#
loop_
_entity.id
_entity.type
_entity.pdbx_description
1 polymer ?
#
loop_
_entity_poly.entity_id
_entity_poly.type
_entity_poly.pdbx_seq_one_letter_code
_entity_poly.pdbx_strand_id
1 'polypeptide(L)'
;MTMAELIREPYLVLHQETSDFKDVYGGAGGTVVVECMHIRPKDSASKTAIVFSHPIGSGAFLPLVSALAHARHHVIYCNPRYRGNDTALIMEKCVADLGACLKHAHEKLGYETMILGGWSGGGSLSLFYQDQAENPSITHTPAGDAYDLTALGLPPVQGIMLLAAHISRAMTLTEWIDPSITDEAKPFERDPELNIYDPSNPNQPPYAPDYVTRYRAAQVARNRRITDWVQQTLEDLRKAGEVNAERAFTVHGTMADLRWTDPTQDPSDRRPYSCYLGEPKVANDGPVGLARFSTLRSWLSQWGYDTTRATGLGNAARITCPVLVINNTADLACTPSHAHRLYEAVGHDDKELQDVKDADHYYIERPDLLPEAVRLCSDWMVRKGF
;
A
#
# COMPACT_ATOMS: atom_id res chain seq x y z
N MET A 1 19.25 -17.74 21.18
CA MET A 1 18.69 -18.82 20.33
C MET A 1 19.44 -18.85 19.03
N THR A 2 19.87 -20.02 18.55
CA THR A 2 20.42 -20.17 17.19
C THR A 2 19.30 -19.87 16.19
N MET A 3 19.57 -19.01 15.20
CA MET A 3 18.62 -18.73 14.13
C MET A 3 18.29 -20.02 13.37
N ALA A 4 17.01 -20.23 13.06
CA ALA A 4 16.58 -21.39 12.29
C ALA A 4 17.19 -21.36 10.86
N GLU A 5 17.61 -22.51 10.35
CA GLU A 5 17.99 -22.66 8.93
C GLU A 5 16.70 -22.53 8.09
N LEU A 6 16.70 -21.63 7.11
CA LEU A 6 15.52 -21.35 6.29
C LEU A 6 15.61 -22.05 4.94
N ILE A 7 14.47 -22.56 4.50
CA ILE A 7 14.23 -22.94 3.12
C ILE A 7 13.48 -21.78 2.46
N ARG A 8 13.91 -21.39 1.25
CA ARG A 8 13.27 -20.40 0.39
C ARG A 8 12.96 -21.06 -0.96
N GLU A 9 11.68 -21.26 -1.20
CA GLU A 9 11.18 -21.96 -2.39
C GLU A 9 10.38 -20.98 -3.25
N PRO A 10 10.92 -20.50 -4.37
CA PRO A 10 10.13 -19.74 -5.33
C PRO A 10 9.14 -20.65 -6.06
N TYR A 11 7.92 -20.16 -6.27
CA TYR A 11 6.91 -20.88 -7.05
C TYR A 11 6.00 -19.90 -7.80
N LEU A 12 5.26 -20.42 -8.77
CA LEU A 12 4.33 -19.66 -9.58
C LEU A 12 2.89 -20.10 -9.28
N VAL A 13 2.01 -19.12 -9.13
CA VAL A 13 0.57 -19.33 -9.11
C VAL A 13 0.01 -18.84 -10.44
N LEU A 14 -0.74 -19.68 -11.12
CA LEU A 14 -1.36 -19.39 -12.39
C LEU A 14 -2.87 -19.27 -12.19
N HIS A 15 -3.47 -18.19 -12.68
CA HIS A 15 -4.93 -18.07 -12.72
C HIS A 15 -5.39 -17.42 -14.03
N GLN A 16 -6.69 -17.54 -14.34
CA GLN A 16 -7.27 -16.98 -15.53
C GLN A 16 -7.90 -15.62 -15.25
N GLU A 17 -7.76 -14.72 -16.19
CA GLU A 17 -8.40 -13.42 -16.22
C GLU A 17 -9.17 -13.25 -17.53
N THR A 18 -10.34 -12.63 -17.44
CA THR A 18 -11.23 -12.36 -18.57
C THR A 18 -11.16 -10.92 -19.07
N SER A 19 -10.12 -10.17 -18.66
CA SER A 19 -9.93 -8.78 -19.11
C SER A 19 -9.68 -8.71 -20.62
N ASP A 20 -10.32 -7.76 -21.28
CA ASP A 20 -10.21 -7.54 -22.73
C ASP A 20 -8.82 -7.01 -23.15
N PHE A 21 -8.07 -6.43 -22.22
CA PHE A 21 -6.72 -5.92 -22.48
C PHE A 21 -5.73 -6.41 -21.45
N LYS A 22 -4.45 -6.40 -21.85
CA LYS A 22 -3.33 -6.72 -20.96
C LYS A 22 -2.70 -5.44 -20.42
N ASP A 23 -2.53 -5.39 -19.13
CA ASP A 23 -1.90 -4.28 -18.39
C ASP A 23 -0.47 -4.59 -17.93
N VAL A 24 -0.03 -5.84 -18.10
CA VAL A 24 1.35 -6.27 -17.80
C VAL A 24 1.87 -7.27 -18.84
N TYR A 25 3.19 -7.33 -18.99
CA TYR A 25 3.84 -8.44 -19.68
C TYR A 25 3.82 -9.68 -18.79
N GLY A 26 3.28 -10.77 -19.29
CA GLY A 26 3.25 -12.05 -18.59
C GLY A 26 2.03 -12.87 -18.94
N GLY A 27 2.19 -14.19 -18.98
CA GLY A 27 1.14 -15.12 -19.37
C GLY A 27 0.73 -15.00 -20.85
N ALA A 28 -0.05 -15.94 -21.32
CA ALA A 28 -0.66 -15.96 -22.64
C ALA A 28 -2.13 -16.36 -22.52
N GLY A 29 -2.99 -15.93 -23.46
CA GLY A 29 -4.37 -16.36 -23.50
C GLY A 29 -5.18 -16.10 -22.24
N GLY A 30 -5.03 -14.93 -21.59
CA GLY A 30 -5.73 -14.58 -20.36
C GLY A 30 -5.09 -15.16 -19.09
N THR A 31 -4.02 -15.96 -19.18
CA THR A 31 -3.31 -16.47 -18.01
C THR A 31 -2.51 -15.36 -17.33
N VAL A 32 -2.70 -15.20 -16.02
CA VAL A 32 -1.90 -14.37 -15.15
C VAL A 32 -0.91 -15.23 -14.38
N VAL A 33 0.33 -14.75 -14.26
CA VAL A 33 1.41 -15.42 -13.54
C VAL A 33 1.74 -14.59 -12.29
N VAL A 34 1.54 -15.16 -11.11
CA VAL A 34 1.86 -14.56 -9.83
C VAL A 34 3.10 -15.24 -9.25
N GLU A 35 4.16 -14.48 -9.03
CA GLU A 35 5.39 -14.99 -8.45
C GLU A 35 5.31 -14.99 -6.92
N CYS A 36 5.53 -16.13 -6.31
CA CYS A 36 5.51 -16.28 -4.87
C CYS A 36 6.83 -16.83 -4.33
N MET A 37 7.11 -16.53 -3.06
CA MET A 37 8.23 -17.10 -2.32
C MET A 37 7.69 -17.73 -1.03
N HIS A 38 7.89 -19.03 -0.85
CA HIS A 38 7.63 -19.72 0.39
C HIS A 38 8.90 -19.76 1.24
N ILE A 39 8.83 -19.23 2.45
CA ILE A 39 9.97 -19.09 3.38
C ILE A 39 9.58 -19.79 4.67
N ARG A 40 10.32 -20.80 5.05
CA ARG A 40 10.01 -21.59 6.25
C ARG A 40 11.26 -22.17 6.91
N PRO A 41 11.21 -22.45 8.22
CA PRO A 41 12.25 -23.22 8.87
C PRO A 41 12.34 -24.64 8.26
N LYS A 42 13.55 -25.14 8.11
CA LYS A 42 13.82 -26.45 7.50
C LYS A 42 13.22 -27.60 8.32
N ASP A 43 13.21 -27.44 9.63
CA ASP A 43 12.85 -28.46 10.63
C ASP A 43 11.50 -28.18 11.30
N SER A 44 10.62 -27.41 10.68
CA SER A 44 9.32 -27.05 11.24
C SER A 44 8.18 -27.40 10.27
N ALA A 45 7.12 -27.96 10.82
CA ALA A 45 5.84 -28.06 10.16
C ALA A 45 4.87 -27.05 10.78
N SER A 46 4.00 -26.46 9.99
CA SER A 46 2.96 -25.55 10.46
C SER A 46 1.70 -25.69 9.61
N LYS A 47 0.54 -25.51 10.24
CA LYS A 47 -0.75 -25.35 9.58
C LYS A 47 -1.11 -23.87 9.39
N THR A 48 -0.28 -22.96 9.93
CA THR A 48 -0.46 -21.52 9.85
C THR A 48 0.62 -20.90 8.99
N ALA A 49 0.26 -19.97 8.11
CA ALA A 49 1.18 -19.17 7.34
C ALA A 49 0.86 -17.67 7.45
N ILE A 50 1.89 -16.86 7.52
CA ILE A 50 1.80 -15.40 7.36
C ILE A 50 1.99 -15.09 5.87
N VAL A 51 1.01 -14.47 5.23
CA VAL A 51 1.06 -14.14 3.81
C VAL A 51 1.25 -12.64 3.65
N PHE A 52 2.40 -12.25 3.10
CA PHE A 52 2.70 -10.87 2.76
C PHE A 52 2.40 -10.60 1.29
N SER A 53 1.86 -9.42 1.02
CA SER A 53 1.74 -8.88 -0.32
C SER A 53 1.84 -7.36 -0.29
N HIS A 54 2.47 -6.80 -1.31
CA HIS A 54 2.53 -5.34 -1.51
C HIS A 54 2.22 -5.05 -2.98
N PRO A 55 1.40 -4.04 -3.34
CA PRO A 55 0.94 -3.82 -4.72
C PRO A 55 2.04 -3.80 -5.77
N ILE A 56 3.21 -3.24 -5.43
CA ILE A 56 4.37 -3.14 -6.35
C ILE A 56 5.63 -3.83 -5.81
N GLY A 57 5.56 -4.39 -4.61
CA GLY A 57 6.75 -4.80 -3.88
C GLY A 57 7.29 -6.16 -4.32
N SER A 58 8.61 -6.29 -4.26
CA SER A 58 9.35 -7.55 -4.22
C SER A 58 9.98 -7.68 -2.84
N GLY A 59 9.16 -7.99 -1.83
CA GLY A 59 9.52 -7.88 -0.42
C GLY A 59 9.93 -9.19 0.25
N ALA A 60 10.16 -10.28 -0.50
CA ALA A 60 10.55 -11.57 0.09
C ALA A 60 11.85 -11.51 0.92
N PHE A 61 12.66 -10.48 0.74
CA PHE A 61 13.90 -10.23 1.46
C PHE A 61 13.81 -9.07 2.46
N LEU A 62 12.63 -8.52 2.71
CA LEU A 62 12.43 -7.53 3.76
C LEU A 62 12.92 -8.09 5.10
N PRO A 63 13.59 -7.29 5.93
CA PRO A 63 14.12 -7.74 7.23
C PRO A 63 13.06 -8.44 8.08
N LEU A 64 11.88 -7.84 8.22
CA LEU A 64 10.78 -8.38 9.02
C LEU A 64 10.27 -9.73 8.49
N VAL A 65 10.12 -9.90 7.17
CA VAL A 65 9.69 -11.16 6.54
C VAL A 65 10.66 -12.31 6.88
N SER A 66 11.96 -12.03 6.75
CA SER A 66 13.00 -13.02 7.08
C SER A 66 13.07 -13.30 8.57
N ALA A 67 12.92 -12.28 9.41
CA ALA A 67 13.00 -12.39 10.85
C ALA A 67 11.83 -13.21 11.44
N LEU A 68 10.62 -13.05 10.92
CA LEU A 68 9.46 -13.89 11.27
C LEU A 68 9.71 -15.36 10.92
N ALA A 69 10.32 -15.65 9.76
CA ALA A 69 10.67 -17.02 9.41
C ALA A 69 11.79 -17.59 10.34
N HIS A 70 12.78 -16.79 10.73
CA HIS A 70 13.76 -17.19 11.73
C HIS A 70 13.15 -17.41 13.14
N ALA A 71 12.04 -16.71 13.44
CA ALA A 71 11.23 -16.93 14.65
C ALA A 71 10.27 -18.12 14.53
N ARG A 72 10.45 -18.97 13.51
CA ARG A 72 9.77 -20.24 13.25
C ARG A 72 8.37 -20.12 12.67
N HIS A 73 7.97 -18.94 12.18
CA HIS A 73 6.75 -18.81 11.39
C HIS A 73 6.98 -19.26 9.95
N HIS A 74 5.97 -19.84 9.33
CA HIS A 74 5.95 -20.06 7.89
C HIS A 74 5.45 -18.78 7.23
N VAL A 75 6.19 -18.28 6.24
CA VAL A 75 5.89 -17.03 5.56
C VAL A 75 5.77 -17.26 4.06
N ILE A 76 4.75 -16.70 3.45
CA ILE A 76 4.60 -16.64 2.00
C ILE A 76 4.67 -15.18 1.59
N TYR A 77 5.49 -14.85 0.61
CA TYR A 77 5.46 -13.56 -0.04
C TYR A 77 4.85 -13.69 -1.44
N CYS A 78 3.73 -13.01 -1.65
CA CYS A 78 3.00 -12.95 -2.91
C CYS A 78 3.35 -11.64 -3.64
N ASN A 79 3.95 -11.73 -4.83
CA ASN A 79 4.14 -10.57 -5.69
C ASN A 79 2.97 -10.47 -6.66
N PRO A 80 2.07 -9.48 -6.53
CA PRO A 80 1.07 -9.24 -7.55
C PRO A 80 1.73 -8.98 -8.92
N ARG A 81 0.95 -9.14 -9.98
CA ARG A 81 1.42 -9.00 -11.38
C ARG A 81 2.23 -7.73 -11.68
N TYR A 82 2.04 -6.67 -10.92
CA TYR A 82 2.66 -5.35 -11.11
C TYR A 82 4.03 -5.17 -10.44
N ARG A 83 4.71 -6.26 -10.11
CA ARG A 83 6.01 -6.22 -9.42
C ARG A 83 6.98 -5.25 -10.08
N GLY A 84 7.40 -4.21 -9.34
CA GLY A 84 8.37 -3.21 -9.76
C GLY A 84 7.86 -2.15 -10.72
N ASN A 85 6.58 -2.20 -11.12
CA ASN A 85 6.00 -1.19 -11.99
C ASN A 85 4.51 -0.99 -11.70
N ASP A 86 4.15 0.14 -11.10
CA ASP A 86 2.78 0.51 -10.76
C ASP A 86 2.10 1.43 -11.79
N THR A 87 2.73 1.68 -12.92
CA THR A 87 2.20 2.60 -13.95
C THR A 87 0.78 2.24 -14.39
N ALA A 88 0.52 0.94 -14.60
CA ALA A 88 -0.79 0.42 -15.02
C ALA A 88 -1.52 -0.37 -13.92
N LEU A 89 -1.12 -0.23 -12.66
CA LEU A 89 -1.63 -1.02 -11.55
C LEU A 89 -3.12 -0.76 -11.29
N ILE A 90 -3.88 -1.84 -11.18
CA ILE A 90 -5.29 -1.87 -10.78
C ILE A 90 -5.40 -2.64 -9.45
N MET A 91 -5.88 -1.98 -8.40
CA MET A 91 -5.94 -2.56 -7.04
C MET A 91 -6.85 -3.79 -6.98
N GLU A 92 -7.95 -3.80 -7.72
CA GLU A 92 -8.87 -4.92 -7.85
C GLU A 92 -8.17 -6.18 -8.41
N LYS A 93 -7.23 -5.99 -9.34
CA LYS A 93 -6.42 -7.08 -9.90
C LYS A 93 -5.38 -7.59 -8.90
N CYS A 94 -4.83 -6.72 -8.06
CA CYS A 94 -3.97 -7.13 -6.94
C CYS A 94 -4.74 -8.00 -5.92
N VAL A 95 -6.01 -7.70 -5.66
CA VAL A 95 -6.89 -8.52 -4.83
C VAL A 95 -7.07 -9.92 -5.43
N ALA A 96 -7.32 -10.02 -6.73
CA ALA A 96 -7.44 -11.31 -7.42
C ALA A 96 -6.15 -12.14 -7.35
N ASP A 97 -5.00 -11.50 -7.54
CA ASP A 97 -3.69 -12.15 -7.46
C ASP A 97 -3.40 -12.70 -6.06
N LEU A 98 -3.69 -11.89 -5.02
CA LEU A 98 -3.56 -12.31 -3.63
C LEU A 98 -4.53 -13.47 -3.31
N GLY A 99 -5.77 -13.40 -3.81
CA GLY A 99 -6.76 -14.47 -3.67
C GLY A 99 -6.30 -15.80 -4.30
N ALA A 100 -5.70 -15.74 -5.48
CA ALA A 100 -5.12 -16.93 -6.11
C ALA A 100 -3.96 -17.50 -5.30
N CYS A 101 -3.10 -16.65 -4.72
CA CYS A 101 -2.03 -17.07 -3.82
C CYS A 101 -2.57 -17.76 -2.56
N LEU A 102 -3.59 -17.19 -1.90
CA LEU A 102 -4.18 -17.75 -0.69
C LEU A 102 -4.89 -19.09 -0.96
N LYS A 103 -5.61 -19.24 -2.08
CA LYS A 103 -6.16 -20.53 -2.53
C LYS A 103 -5.05 -21.57 -2.71
N HIS A 104 -3.97 -21.20 -3.40
CA HIS A 104 -2.83 -22.08 -3.59
C HIS A 104 -2.19 -22.49 -2.26
N ALA A 105 -2.04 -21.55 -1.33
CA ALA A 105 -1.51 -21.82 0.01
C ALA A 105 -2.37 -22.84 0.76
N HIS A 106 -3.68 -22.74 0.67
CA HIS A 106 -4.61 -23.69 1.26
C HIS A 106 -4.60 -25.04 0.54
N GLU A 107 -4.84 -25.05 -0.76
CA GLU A 107 -5.12 -26.28 -1.54
C GLU A 107 -3.86 -27.09 -1.86
N LYS A 108 -2.71 -26.42 -2.07
CA LYS A 108 -1.48 -27.06 -2.52
C LYS A 108 -0.41 -27.15 -1.44
N LEU A 109 -0.31 -26.13 -0.57
CA LEU A 109 0.69 -26.13 0.51
C LEU A 109 0.09 -26.64 1.84
N GLY A 110 -1.24 -26.78 1.94
CA GLY A 110 -1.93 -27.41 3.06
C GLY A 110 -2.04 -26.54 4.33
N TYR A 111 -1.98 -25.19 4.17
CA TYR A 111 -2.22 -24.27 5.26
C TYR A 111 -3.72 -24.15 5.56
N GLU A 112 -4.07 -24.24 6.85
CA GLU A 112 -5.45 -24.17 7.34
C GLU A 112 -5.76 -22.76 7.89
N THR A 113 -4.76 -22.09 8.45
CA THR A 113 -4.84 -20.73 9.01
C THR A 113 -3.92 -19.80 8.24
N MET A 114 -4.45 -18.69 7.76
CA MET A 114 -3.67 -17.68 7.04
C MET A 114 -3.85 -16.31 7.68
N ILE A 115 -2.74 -15.62 7.90
CA ILE A 115 -2.68 -14.27 8.47
C ILE A 115 -2.08 -13.33 7.41
N LEU A 116 -2.74 -12.24 7.08
CA LEU A 116 -2.14 -11.26 6.19
C LEU A 116 -1.15 -10.37 6.94
N GLY A 117 0.05 -10.24 6.39
CA GLY A 117 1.07 -9.29 6.81
C GLY A 117 1.07 -8.07 5.87
N GLY A 118 0.36 -7.03 6.26
CA GLY A 118 0.25 -5.79 5.48
C GLY A 118 1.34 -4.78 5.82
N TRP A 119 2.52 -4.88 5.20
CA TRP A 119 3.58 -3.90 5.37
C TRP A 119 3.43 -2.75 4.37
N SER A 120 3.57 -1.48 4.84
CA SER A 120 3.51 -0.29 3.98
C SER A 120 2.21 -0.25 3.14
N GLY A 121 2.34 -0.15 1.81
CA GLY A 121 1.22 -0.25 0.88
C GLY A 121 0.48 -1.59 0.88
N GLY A 122 1.08 -2.63 1.43
CA GLY A 122 0.45 -3.92 1.66
C GLY A 122 -0.65 -3.87 2.73
N GLY A 123 -0.61 -2.88 3.62
CA GLY A 123 -1.66 -2.70 4.64
C GLY A 123 -3.02 -2.41 4.02
N SER A 124 -3.10 -1.40 3.16
CA SER A 124 -4.36 -1.09 2.47
C SER A 124 -4.81 -2.18 1.50
N LEU A 125 -3.86 -2.90 0.86
CA LEU A 125 -4.20 -4.07 0.05
C LEU A 125 -4.79 -5.20 0.90
N SER A 126 -4.21 -5.50 2.07
CA SER A 126 -4.70 -6.52 2.97
C SER A 126 -6.12 -6.23 3.49
N LEU A 127 -6.38 -4.98 3.86
CA LEU A 127 -7.70 -4.52 4.29
C LEU A 127 -8.72 -4.58 3.15
N PHE A 128 -8.35 -4.15 1.96
CA PHE A 128 -9.21 -4.19 0.78
C PHE A 128 -9.51 -5.63 0.36
N TYR A 129 -8.51 -6.51 0.40
CA TYR A 129 -8.70 -7.94 0.16
C TYR A 129 -9.70 -8.55 1.13
N GLN A 130 -9.48 -8.37 2.43
CA GLN A 130 -10.33 -8.99 3.46
C GLN A 130 -11.77 -8.47 3.40
N ASP A 131 -11.94 -7.17 3.18
CA ASP A 131 -13.26 -6.58 3.00
C ASP A 131 -13.99 -7.22 1.80
N GLN A 132 -13.33 -7.45 0.67
CA GLN A 132 -13.95 -8.12 -0.47
C GLN A 132 -14.09 -9.64 -0.29
N ALA A 133 -13.29 -10.27 0.56
CA ALA A 133 -13.45 -11.68 0.90
C ALA A 133 -14.64 -11.91 1.84
N GLU A 134 -14.90 -11.00 2.80
CA GLU A 134 -16.03 -11.07 3.73
C GLU A 134 -17.33 -10.47 3.12
N ASN A 135 -17.19 -9.38 2.32
CA ASN A 135 -18.29 -8.60 1.78
C ASN A 135 -18.12 -8.37 0.27
N PRO A 136 -18.17 -9.42 -0.56
CA PRO A 136 -17.94 -9.31 -2.00
C PRO A 136 -18.99 -8.40 -2.66
N SER A 137 -18.53 -7.35 -3.35
CA SER A 137 -19.41 -6.33 -3.90
C SER A 137 -18.93 -5.71 -5.22
N ILE A 138 -17.65 -5.89 -5.57
CA ILE A 138 -17.05 -5.23 -6.71
C ILE A 138 -17.20 -6.08 -7.97
N THR A 139 -17.88 -5.52 -9.00
CA THR A 139 -18.07 -6.15 -10.31
C THR A 139 -17.40 -5.37 -11.46
N HIS A 140 -16.89 -4.16 -11.17
CA HIS A 140 -16.23 -3.29 -12.14
C HIS A 140 -15.06 -2.56 -11.47
N THR A 141 -14.06 -2.17 -12.24
CA THR A 141 -13.00 -1.27 -11.78
C THR A 141 -13.54 0.15 -11.57
N PRO A 142 -12.82 1.06 -10.89
CA PRO A 142 -13.23 2.47 -10.80
C PRO A 142 -13.32 3.19 -12.16
N ALA A 143 -12.65 2.67 -13.18
CA ALA A 143 -12.78 3.16 -14.55
C ALA A 143 -14.07 2.66 -15.26
N GLY A 144 -14.83 1.75 -14.64
CA GLY A 144 -16.05 1.17 -15.21
C GLY A 144 -15.83 -0.06 -16.09
N ASP A 145 -14.59 -0.54 -16.19
CA ASP A 145 -14.30 -1.79 -16.92
C ASP A 145 -14.78 -2.99 -16.10
N ALA A 146 -15.40 -3.99 -16.77
CA ALA A 146 -15.88 -5.19 -16.09
C ALA A 146 -14.74 -5.97 -15.43
N TYR A 147 -14.83 -6.16 -14.13
CA TYR A 147 -13.89 -6.98 -13.34
C TYR A 147 -14.59 -7.47 -12.07
N ASP A 148 -15.09 -8.69 -12.11
CA ASP A 148 -15.97 -9.24 -11.08
C ASP A 148 -15.19 -9.99 -9.99
N LEU A 149 -14.95 -9.33 -8.85
CA LEU A 149 -14.36 -9.95 -7.66
C LEU A 149 -15.34 -10.90 -6.95
N THR A 150 -16.65 -10.70 -7.11
CA THR A 150 -17.67 -11.52 -6.41
C THR A 150 -17.68 -12.96 -6.91
N ALA A 151 -17.33 -13.15 -8.19
CA ALA A 151 -17.23 -14.46 -8.80
C ALA A 151 -15.96 -15.23 -8.42
N LEU A 152 -14.97 -14.58 -7.81
CA LEU A 152 -13.69 -15.20 -7.51
C LEU A 152 -13.72 -16.13 -6.28
N GLY A 153 -14.71 -16.01 -5.38
CA GLY A 153 -14.78 -16.79 -4.15
C GLY A 153 -13.50 -16.63 -3.32
N LEU A 154 -13.16 -15.39 -2.99
CA LEU A 154 -11.95 -15.05 -2.24
C LEU A 154 -11.99 -15.68 -0.83
N PRO A 155 -11.00 -16.47 -0.40
CA PRO A 155 -11.00 -17.04 0.95
C PRO A 155 -10.67 -15.94 1.99
N PRO A 156 -11.54 -15.71 3.00
CA PRO A 156 -11.21 -14.79 4.08
C PRO A 156 -10.08 -15.35 4.93
N VAL A 157 -9.21 -14.47 5.44
CA VAL A 157 -8.13 -14.82 6.34
C VAL A 157 -8.55 -14.71 7.80
N GLN A 158 -7.81 -15.36 8.70
CA GLN A 158 -8.14 -15.46 10.12
C GLN A 158 -7.64 -14.27 10.95
N GLY A 159 -6.75 -13.43 10.38
CA GLY A 159 -6.25 -12.23 11.04
C GLY A 159 -5.40 -11.36 10.12
N ILE A 160 -5.20 -10.10 10.51
CA ILE A 160 -4.38 -9.13 9.77
C ILE A 160 -3.40 -8.46 10.72
N MET A 161 -2.13 -8.37 10.30
CA MET A 161 -1.10 -7.56 10.92
C MET A 161 -0.78 -6.37 9.99
N LEU A 162 -1.06 -5.15 10.44
CA LEU A 162 -0.71 -3.90 9.75
C LEU A 162 0.62 -3.41 10.30
N LEU A 163 1.68 -3.52 9.50
CA LEU A 163 3.06 -3.36 9.94
C LEU A 163 3.68 -2.16 9.23
N ALA A 164 3.96 -1.07 9.95
CA ALA A 164 4.40 0.18 9.34
C ALA A 164 3.53 0.53 8.10
N ALA A 165 2.21 0.43 8.25
CA ALA A 165 1.26 0.49 7.16
C ALA A 165 0.72 1.91 6.96
N HIS A 166 0.55 2.33 5.70
CA HIS A 166 -0.18 3.54 5.40
C HIS A 166 -1.68 3.27 5.14
N ILE A 167 -2.50 4.30 5.26
CA ILE A 167 -3.96 4.21 5.15
C ILE A 167 -4.39 3.68 3.76
N SER A 168 -3.92 4.35 2.70
CA SER A 168 -4.15 3.94 1.31
C SER A 168 -3.16 4.63 0.39
N ARG A 169 -2.96 4.09 -0.81
CA ARG A 169 -2.11 4.73 -1.83
C ARG A 169 -2.64 6.10 -2.22
N ALA A 170 -3.96 6.23 -2.42
CA ALA A 170 -4.60 7.50 -2.78
C ALA A 170 -4.47 8.55 -1.66
N MET A 171 -4.70 8.17 -0.40
CA MET A 171 -4.56 9.09 0.73
C MET A 171 -3.10 9.52 0.89
N THR A 172 -2.17 8.58 0.84
CA THR A 172 -0.73 8.86 0.95
C THR A 172 -0.26 9.80 -0.17
N LEU A 173 -0.65 9.53 -1.43
CA LEU A 173 -0.35 10.45 -2.53
C LEU A 173 -0.96 11.83 -2.28
N THR A 174 -2.22 11.89 -1.84
CA THR A 174 -2.92 13.17 -1.63
C THR A 174 -2.25 14.01 -0.55
N GLU A 175 -1.73 13.37 0.51
CA GLU A 175 -0.95 14.06 1.55
C GLU A 175 0.46 14.48 1.09
N TRP A 176 0.99 13.85 0.04
CA TRP A 176 2.35 14.08 -0.47
C TRP A 176 2.40 14.88 -1.78
N ILE A 177 1.28 15.01 -2.50
CA ILE A 177 1.25 15.75 -3.76
C ILE A 177 1.51 17.25 -3.52
N ASP A 178 2.36 17.85 -4.34
CA ASP A 178 2.75 19.26 -4.23
C ASP A 178 1.62 20.18 -4.71
N PRO A 179 0.90 20.87 -3.82
CA PRO A 179 -0.25 21.70 -4.21
C PRO A 179 0.18 23.00 -4.93
N SER A 180 1.47 23.35 -4.90
CA SER A 180 1.97 24.54 -5.60
C SER A 180 1.92 24.39 -7.13
N ILE A 181 1.81 23.16 -7.65
CA ILE A 181 1.62 22.91 -9.08
C ILE A 181 0.13 23.07 -9.40
N THR A 182 -0.21 24.21 -9.98
CA THR A 182 -1.59 24.58 -10.32
C THR A 182 -2.00 24.19 -11.75
N ASP A 183 -1.02 23.93 -12.63
CA ASP A 183 -1.19 23.49 -14.02
C ASP A 183 -0.25 22.31 -14.30
N GLU A 184 -0.80 21.14 -14.58
CA GLU A 184 -0.01 19.92 -14.86
C GLU A 184 0.79 20.02 -16.18
N ALA A 185 0.41 20.93 -17.10
CA ALA A 185 1.18 21.21 -18.32
C ALA A 185 2.41 22.10 -18.04
N LYS A 186 2.47 22.75 -16.87
CA LYS A 186 3.50 23.68 -16.47
C LYS A 186 4.04 23.40 -15.06
N PRO A 187 4.56 22.21 -14.80
CA PRO A 187 4.86 21.74 -13.44
C PRO A 187 5.99 22.52 -12.72
N PHE A 188 6.68 23.39 -13.45
CA PHE A 188 7.75 24.26 -12.90
C PHE A 188 7.27 25.69 -12.59
N GLU A 189 6.07 26.07 -13.04
CA GLU A 189 5.39 27.32 -12.65
C GLU A 189 4.59 27.04 -11.37
N ARG A 190 5.13 27.40 -10.21
CA ARG A 190 4.57 27.05 -8.90
C ARG A 190 3.96 28.24 -8.20
N ASP A 191 2.85 28.01 -7.49
CA ASP A 191 2.28 29.00 -6.57
C ASP A 191 3.27 29.26 -5.42
N PRO A 192 3.80 30.48 -5.26
CA PRO A 192 4.82 30.78 -4.26
C PRO A 192 4.29 30.65 -2.81
N GLU A 193 2.99 30.79 -2.58
CA GLU A 193 2.41 30.65 -1.25
C GLU A 193 2.21 29.18 -0.82
N LEU A 194 2.19 28.27 -1.80
CA LEU A 194 2.01 26.83 -1.55
C LEU A 194 3.31 26.04 -1.77
N ASN A 195 4.37 26.65 -2.30
CA ASN A 195 5.66 25.97 -2.48
C ASN A 195 6.45 25.94 -1.17
N ILE A 196 6.32 24.84 -0.41
CA ILE A 196 7.00 24.68 0.89
C ILE A 196 8.54 24.58 0.80
N TYR A 197 9.06 24.43 -0.40
CA TYR A 197 10.51 24.37 -0.67
C TYR A 197 11.09 25.70 -1.14
N ASP A 198 10.27 26.73 -1.32
CA ASP A 198 10.72 28.06 -1.65
C ASP A 198 11.04 28.86 -0.37
N PRO A 199 12.28 29.27 -0.14
CA PRO A 199 12.63 30.05 1.04
C PRO A 199 11.94 31.42 1.09
N SER A 200 11.41 31.92 -0.04
CA SER A 200 10.63 33.16 -0.09
C SER A 200 9.16 33.02 0.24
N ASN A 201 8.67 31.76 0.42
CA ASN A 201 7.29 31.51 0.84
C ASN A 201 7.02 32.21 2.17
N PRO A 202 5.99 33.04 2.29
CA PRO A 202 5.67 33.74 3.55
C PRO A 202 5.24 32.76 4.68
N ASN A 203 4.87 31.53 4.33
CA ASN A 203 4.46 30.50 5.27
C ASN A 203 5.62 29.53 5.52
N GLN A 204 6.41 29.82 6.55
CA GLN A 204 7.54 28.98 6.95
C GLN A 204 7.21 28.12 8.18
N PRO A 205 7.88 26.97 8.40
CA PRO A 205 7.69 26.16 9.59
C PRO A 205 8.18 26.91 10.87
N PRO A 206 7.53 26.70 12.04
CA PRO A 206 6.36 25.87 12.24
C PRO A 206 5.11 26.47 11.59
N TYR A 207 4.38 25.67 10.81
CA TYR A 207 3.24 26.16 10.04
C TYR A 207 2.05 26.54 10.94
N ALA A 208 1.43 27.70 10.63
CA ALA A 208 0.18 28.10 11.28
C ALA A 208 -0.98 27.15 10.92
N PRO A 209 -1.91 26.87 11.85
CA PRO A 209 -3.02 25.92 11.63
C PRO A 209 -3.92 26.22 10.41
N ASP A 210 -4.14 27.50 10.12
CA ASP A 210 -4.91 27.96 8.96
C ASP A 210 -4.16 27.68 7.65
N TYR A 211 -2.83 27.85 7.64
CA TYR A 211 -2.00 27.45 6.51
C TYR A 211 -2.04 25.94 6.29
N VAL A 212 -1.88 25.13 7.32
CA VAL A 212 -1.98 23.66 7.24
C VAL A 212 -3.31 23.26 6.63
N THR A 213 -4.42 23.85 7.08
CA THR A 213 -5.75 23.57 6.55
C THR A 213 -5.85 23.93 5.06
N ARG A 214 -5.38 25.13 4.68
CA ARG A 214 -5.35 25.58 3.28
C ARG A 214 -4.48 24.68 2.39
N TYR A 215 -3.30 24.29 2.89
CA TYR A 215 -2.36 23.42 2.18
C TYR A 215 -2.99 22.06 1.90
N ARG A 216 -3.57 21.41 2.92
CA ARG A 216 -4.25 20.12 2.78
C ARG A 216 -5.45 20.18 1.83
N ALA A 217 -6.24 21.25 1.90
CA ALA A 217 -7.32 21.48 0.94
C ALA A 217 -6.82 21.63 -0.50
N ALA A 218 -5.70 22.32 -0.71
CA ALA A 218 -5.08 22.48 -2.02
C ALA A 218 -4.50 21.16 -2.57
N GLN A 219 -3.97 20.28 -1.71
CA GLN A 219 -3.55 18.92 -2.09
C GLN A 219 -4.73 18.08 -2.60
N VAL A 220 -5.85 18.08 -1.87
CA VAL A 220 -7.10 17.39 -2.29
C VAL A 220 -7.61 17.98 -3.61
N ALA A 221 -7.63 19.31 -3.74
CA ALA A 221 -8.07 19.99 -4.96
C ALA A 221 -7.20 19.62 -6.17
N ARG A 222 -5.88 19.48 -6.00
CA ARG A 222 -4.99 19.04 -7.08
C ARG A 222 -5.27 17.58 -7.48
N ASN A 223 -5.45 16.68 -6.52
CA ASN A 223 -5.79 15.28 -6.82
C ASN A 223 -7.12 15.20 -7.62
N ARG A 224 -8.15 15.94 -7.18
CA ARG A 224 -9.45 16.01 -7.86
C ARG A 224 -9.33 16.57 -9.27
N ARG A 225 -8.57 17.64 -9.48
CA ARG A 225 -8.34 18.21 -10.82
C ARG A 225 -7.72 17.19 -11.78
N ILE A 226 -6.73 16.43 -11.34
CA ILE A 226 -6.13 15.35 -12.14
C ILE A 226 -7.19 14.26 -12.40
N THR A 227 -7.96 13.88 -11.38
CA THR A 227 -9.01 12.86 -11.50
C THR A 227 -10.09 13.26 -12.50
N ASP A 228 -10.55 14.51 -12.46
CA ASP A 228 -11.55 15.06 -13.42
C ASP A 228 -11.03 14.99 -14.85
N TRP A 229 -9.76 15.39 -15.06
CA TRP A 229 -9.11 15.28 -16.38
C TRP A 229 -9.00 13.82 -16.84
N VAL A 230 -8.66 12.89 -15.96
CA VAL A 230 -8.61 11.45 -16.27
C VAL A 230 -9.96 10.92 -16.68
N GLN A 231 -11.02 11.23 -15.92
CA GLN A 231 -12.38 10.79 -16.22
C GLN A 231 -12.88 11.35 -17.54
N GLN A 232 -12.66 12.65 -17.79
CA GLN A 232 -13.03 13.29 -19.06
C GLN A 232 -12.29 12.66 -20.24
N THR A 233 -10.99 12.39 -20.10
CA THR A 233 -10.20 11.76 -21.17
C THR A 233 -10.69 10.35 -21.49
N LEU A 234 -11.02 9.54 -20.48
CA LEU A 234 -11.60 8.19 -20.67
C LEU A 234 -12.96 8.27 -21.36
N GLU A 235 -13.80 9.23 -20.97
CA GLU A 235 -15.11 9.44 -21.60
C GLU A 235 -14.97 9.82 -23.08
N ASP A 236 -14.05 10.71 -23.40
CA ASP A 236 -13.79 11.16 -24.78
C ASP A 236 -13.27 10.01 -25.66
N LEU A 237 -12.35 9.18 -25.14
CA LEU A 237 -11.89 7.97 -25.82
C LEU A 237 -13.05 7.01 -26.11
N ARG A 238 -13.92 6.76 -25.14
CA ARG A 238 -15.09 5.90 -25.31
C ARG A 238 -16.08 6.46 -26.35
N LYS A 239 -16.33 7.77 -26.34
CA LYS A 239 -17.18 8.43 -27.34
C LYS A 239 -16.61 8.32 -28.75
N ALA A 240 -15.28 8.28 -28.88
CA ALA A 240 -14.58 8.06 -30.14
C ALA A 240 -14.57 6.58 -30.60
N GLY A 241 -15.13 5.65 -29.79
CA GLY A 241 -15.10 4.21 -30.06
C GLY A 241 -13.85 3.49 -29.58
N GLU A 242 -12.94 4.21 -28.97
CA GLU A 242 -11.63 3.70 -28.51
C GLU A 242 -11.75 3.16 -27.05
N VAL A 243 -12.66 2.19 -26.84
CA VAL A 243 -13.04 1.71 -25.49
C VAL A 243 -11.89 1.07 -24.70
N ASN A 244 -10.94 0.44 -25.42
CA ASN A 244 -9.77 -0.20 -24.81
C ASN A 244 -8.50 0.65 -24.84
N ALA A 245 -8.60 1.87 -25.39
CA ALA A 245 -7.45 2.78 -25.45
C ALA A 245 -7.02 3.20 -24.03
N GLU A 246 -5.72 3.38 -23.87
CA GLU A 246 -5.12 3.84 -22.63
C GLU A 246 -4.16 5.01 -22.93
N ARG A 247 -4.01 5.91 -21.96
CA ARG A 247 -3.10 7.03 -22.05
C ARG A 247 -2.22 7.09 -20.80
N ALA A 248 -0.90 7.02 -20.99
CA ALA A 248 0.06 7.28 -19.94
C ALA A 248 0.27 8.79 -19.75
N PHE A 249 0.54 9.20 -18.49
CA PHE A 249 0.86 10.58 -18.15
C PHE A 249 1.79 10.64 -16.94
N THR A 250 2.40 11.80 -16.73
CA THR A 250 3.34 12.04 -15.63
C THR A 250 2.70 12.99 -14.61
N VAL A 251 2.87 12.69 -13.33
CA VAL A 251 2.50 13.57 -12.22
C VAL A 251 3.77 14.07 -11.54
N HIS A 252 4.04 15.37 -11.67
CA HIS A 252 5.20 16.00 -11.06
C HIS A 252 4.91 16.37 -9.60
N GLY A 253 5.98 16.51 -8.78
CA GLY A 253 5.85 16.99 -7.41
C GLY A 253 4.92 16.12 -6.56
N THR A 254 5.40 14.98 -6.12
CA THR A 254 4.61 14.02 -5.31
C THR A 254 5.30 13.68 -3.99
N MET A 255 6.20 14.57 -3.53
CA MET A 255 6.96 14.42 -2.29
C MET A 255 6.99 15.76 -1.52
N ALA A 256 5.80 16.34 -1.22
CA ALA A 256 5.63 17.63 -0.58
C ALA A 256 4.68 17.57 0.63
N ASP A 257 5.01 16.72 1.60
CA ASP A 257 4.28 16.64 2.85
C ASP A 257 4.83 17.64 3.88
N LEU A 258 3.95 18.38 4.55
CA LEU A 258 4.30 19.33 5.62
C LEU A 258 5.08 18.67 6.76
N ARG A 259 4.80 17.39 7.05
CA ARG A 259 5.45 16.61 8.10
C ARG A 259 6.96 16.43 7.90
N TRP A 260 7.46 16.55 6.67
CA TRP A 260 8.91 16.46 6.38
C TRP A 260 9.65 17.78 6.58
N THR A 261 8.95 18.90 6.53
CA THR A 261 9.52 20.24 6.69
C THR A 261 9.21 20.88 8.04
N ASP A 262 8.22 20.34 8.77
CA ASP A 262 7.81 20.80 10.10
C ASP A 262 7.67 19.61 11.06
N PRO A 263 8.61 19.40 11.98
CA PRO A 263 8.55 18.31 12.94
C PRO A 263 7.38 18.42 13.95
N THR A 264 6.71 19.58 14.05
CA THR A 264 5.52 19.76 14.90
C THR A 264 4.26 19.15 14.27
N GLN A 265 4.30 18.86 12.96
CA GLN A 265 3.22 18.16 12.26
C GLN A 265 3.35 16.64 12.45
N ASP A 266 2.39 16.03 13.15
CA ASP A 266 2.42 14.61 13.54
C ASP A 266 3.71 14.24 14.29
N PRO A 267 3.95 14.80 15.51
CA PRO A 267 5.21 14.64 16.24
C PRO A 267 5.55 13.18 16.50
N SER A 268 6.81 12.81 16.26
CA SER A 268 7.27 11.42 16.41
C SER A 268 8.80 11.38 16.52
N ASP A 269 9.37 10.17 16.61
CA ASP A 269 10.83 9.97 16.71
C ASP A 269 11.54 10.08 15.34
N ARG A 270 10.81 10.40 14.26
CA ARG A 270 11.39 10.49 12.92
C ARG A 270 12.38 11.65 12.79
N ARG A 271 13.40 11.43 11.97
CA ARG A 271 14.41 12.45 11.66
C ARG A 271 13.75 13.65 10.97
N PRO A 272 13.93 14.88 11.48
CA PRO A 272 13.37 16.09 10.87
C PRO A 272 14.00 16.37 9.51
N TYR A 273 13.30 17.12 8.67
CA TYR A 273 13.75 17.57 7.33
C TYR A 273 14.19 16.41 6.41
N SER A 274 13.53 15.29 6.53
CA SER A 274 13.83 14.07 5.77
C SER A 274 12.56 13.32 5.40
N CYS A 275 12.58 12.67 4.24
CA CYS A 275 11.57 11.68 3.85
C CYS A 275 12.24 10.33 3.55
N TYR A 276 11.46 9.30 3.29
CA TYR A 276 12.01 7.96 3.03
C TYR A 276 12.87 7.86 1.74
N LEU A 277 12.80 8.86 0.85
CA LEU A 277 13.65 8.99 -0.34
C LEU A 277 14.82 9.97 -0.14
N GLY A 278 15.08 10.42 1.10
CA GLY A 278 16.17 11.33 1.43
C GLY A 278 15.72 12.79 1.62
N GLU A 279 16.37 13.75 0.97
CA GLU A 279 15.98 15.16 1.05
C GLU A 279 14.64 15.39 0.33
N PRO A 280 13.60 15.93 1.02
CA PRO A 280 12.27 16.07 0.47
C PRO A 280 12.18 16.85 -0.82
N LYS A 281 12.90 18.01 -0.91
CA LYS A 281 12.90 18.82 -2.14
C LYS A 281 13.49 18.08 -3.33
N VAL A 282 14.61 17.39 -3.12
CA VAL A 282 15.26 16.59 -4.18
C VAL A 282 14.34 15.45 -4.62
N ALA A 283 13.68 14.79 -3.68
CA ALA A 283 12.72 13.72 -3.97
C ALA A 283 11.48 14.28 -4.70
N ASN A 284 11.00 15.47 -4.34
CA ASN A 284 9.85 16.12 -4.98
C ASN A 284 10.12 16.45 -6.46
N ASP A 285 11.30 16.91 -6.77
CA ASP A 285 11.71 17.29 -8.13
C ASP A 285 12.30 16.09 -8.93
N GLY A 286 12.61 15.00 -8.25
CA GLY A 286 13.28 13.81 -8.79
C GLY A 286 12.40 12.94 -9.70
N PRO A 287 12.99 11.92 -10.35
CA PRO A 287 12.28 11.03 -11.26
C PRO A 287 11.41 9.98 -10.55
N VAL A 288 11.65 9.74 -9.26
CA VAL A 288 10.95 8.73 -8.46
C VAL A 288 10.00 9.42 -7.47
N GLY A 289 8.79 8.89 -7.34
CA GLY A 289 7.77 9.38 -6.42
C GLY A 289 6.46 8.62 -6.65
N LEU A 290 5.52 8.71 -5.71
CA LEU A 290 4.21 8.09 -5.89
C LEU A 290 3.51 8.69 -7.13
N ALA A 291 2.82 7.85 -7.89
CA ALA A 291 2.07 8.23 -9.09
C ALA A 291 2.90 8.92 -10.20
N ARG A 292 4.22 8.98 -10.09
CA ARG A 292 5.08 9.70 -11.05
C ARG A 292 4.77 9.34 -12.49
N PHE A 293 4.54 8.07 -12.78
CA PHE A 293 4.06 7.58 -14.06
C PHE A 293 2.76 6.83 -13.82
N SER A 294 1.71 7.25 -14.50
CA SER A 294 0.36 6.69 -14.33
C SER A 294 -0.31 6.48 -15.68
N THR A 295 -1.32 5.61 -15.71
CA THR A 295 -2.29 5.52 -16.80
C THR A 295 -3.66 5.96 -16.29
N LEU A 296 -4.60 6.24 -17.19
CA LEU A 296 -5.92 6.75 -16.81
C LEU A 296 -6.65 5.78 -15.85
N ARG A 297 -6.68 4.49 -16.18
CA ARG A 297 -7.36 3.47 -15.37
C ARG A 297 -6.66 3.23 -14.05
N SER A 298 -5.33 3.17 -14.07
CA SER A 298 -4.50 3.03 -12.89
C SER A 298 -4.70 4.18 -11.90
N TRP A 299 -4.76 5.43 -12.41
CA TRP A 299 -5.03 6.59 -11.56
C TRP A 299 -6.32 6.43 -10.76
N LEU A 300 -7.42 6.09 -11.43
CA LEU A 300 -8.74 5.93 -10.78
C LEU A 300 -8.75 4.81 -9.74
N SER A 301 -8.03 3.71 -9.99
CA SER A 301 -8.01 2.56 -9.09
C SER A 301 -7.13 2.78 -7.86
N GLN A 302 -5.94 3.39 -8.02
CA GLN A 302 -4.99 3.45 -6.91
C GLN A 302 -4.70 4.85 -6.37
N TRP A 303 -4.89 5.94 -7.13
CA TRP A 303 -4.43 7.28 -6.77
C TRP A 303 -5.53 8.32 -6.61
N GLY A 304 -6.66 8.16 -7.27
CA GLY A 304 -7.76 9.10 -7.20
C GLY A 304 -8.40 9.13 -5.81
N TYR A 305 -8.39 10.30 -5.17
CA TYR A 305 -8.83 10.51 -3.79
C TYR A 305 -10.25 10.02 -3.54
N ASP A 306 -11.17 10.33 -4.48
CA ASP A 306 -12.59 9.99 -4.36
C ASP A 306 -12.97 8.72 -5.15
N THR A 307 -12.06 8.12 -5.94
CA THR A 307 -12.39 7.02 -6.85
C THR A 307 -11.85 5.66 -6.42
N THR A 308 -10.71 5.63 -5.70
CA THR A 308 -10.15 4.37 -5.21
C THR A 308 -11.13 3.64 -4.29
N ARG A 309 -11.16 2.32 -4.40
CA ARG A 309 -11.92 1.44 -3.49
C ARG A 309 -11.04 0.82 -2.40
N ALA A 310 -9.73 0.88 -2.59
CA ALA A 310 -8.74 0.52 -1.57
C ALA A 310 -8.54 1.68 -0.58
N THR A 311 -9.62 2.03 0.13
CA THR A 311 -9.67 3.22 1.00
C THR A 311 -8.97 3.05 2.34
N GLY A 312 -8.59 1.83 2.71
CA GLY A 312 -7.99 1.48 4.00
C GLY A 312 -8.96 1.68 5.16
N LEU A 313 -9.28 2.93 5.54
CA LEU A 313 -10.18 3.21 6.67
C LEU A 313 -11.58 2.63 6.44
N GLY A 314 -12.15 2.84 5.27
CA GLY A 314 -13.47 2.29 4.93
C GLY A 314 -13.48 0.77 4.86
N ASN A 315 -12.39 0.14 4.40
CA ASN A 315 -12.25 -1.29 4.38
C ASN A 315 -12.07 -1.84 5.82
N ALA A 316 -11.23 -1.21 6.65
CA ALA A 316 -11.01 -1.60 8.05
C ALA A 316 -12.30 -1.60 8.89
N ALA A 317 -13.23 -0.68 8.58
CA ALA A 317 -14.51 -0.59 9.30
C ALA A 317 -15.45 -1.78 9.04
N ARG A 318 -15.23 -2.58 7.99
CA ARG A 318 -16.14 -3.65 7.54
C ARG A 318 -15.61 -5.07 7.75
N ILE A 319 -14.33 -5.24 8.05
CA ILE A 319 -13.74 -6.55 8.32
C ILE A 319 -14.08 -7.02 9.73
N THR A 320 -14.05 -8.34 9.94
CA THR A 320 -14.42 -8.96 11.23
C THR A 320 -13.29 -9.75 11.87
N CYS A 321 -12.22 -10.04 11.16
CA CYS A 321 -11.07 -10.77 11.70
C CYS A 321 -10.23 -9.91 12.65
N PRO A 322 -9.53 -10.49 13.65
CA PRO A 322 -8.61 -9.81 14.54
C PRO A 322 -7.56 -8.98 13.81
N VAL A 323 -7.23 -7.79 14.33
CA VAL A 323 -6.24 -6.87 13.74
C VAL A 323 -5.16 -6.48 14.74
N LEU A 324 -3.90 -6.65 14.35
CA LEU A 324 -2.75 -6.05 15.03
C LEU A 324 -2.22 -4.89 14.19
N VAL A 325 -2.03 -3.72 14.80
CA VAL A 325 -1.35 -2.58 14.20
C VAL A 325 -0.02 -2.37 14.90
N ILE A 326 1.08 -2.40 14.15
CA ILE A 326 2.41 -2.03 14.65
C ILE A 326 2.82 -0.71 14.02
N ASN A 327 3.03 0.28 14.87
CA ASN A 327 3.49 1.62 14.54
C ASN A 327 4.99 1.72 14.78
N ASN A 328 5.75 2.04 13.73
CA ASN A 328 7.18 2.36 13.85
C ASN A 328 7.32 3.87 14.06
N THR A 329 7.71 4.32 15.26
CA THR A 329 7.58 5.73 15.63
C THR A 329 8.56 6.68 14.93
N ALA A 330 9.64 6.16 14.33
CA ALA A 330 10.59 6.93 13.51
C ALA A 330 10.37 6.75 11.99
N ASP A 331 9.22 6.23 11.58
CA ASP A 331 8.91 5.98 10.17
C ASP A 331 8.74 7.29 9.37
N LEU A 332 9.52 7.42 8.29
CA LEU A 332 9.50 8.58 7.38
C LEU A 332 8.47 8.43 6.23
N ALA A 333 7.87 7.25 6.08
CA ALA A 333 6.86 6.97 5.05
C ALA A 333 5.45 6.86 5.65
N CYS A 334 5.29 6.02 6.68
CA CYS A 334 4.01 5.74 7.34
C CYS A 334 4.05 6.34 8.75
N THR A 335 3.71 7.62 8.86
CA THR A 335 3.79 8.34 10.15
C THR A 335 2.78 7.81 11.17
N PRO A 336 2.98 8.04 12.47
CA PRO A 336 2.13 7.50 13.54
C PRO A 336 0.64 7.77 13.37
N SER A 337 0.26 8.93 12.82
CA SER A 337 -1.14 9.24 12.54
C SER A 337 -1.82 8.24 11.61
N HIS A 338 -1.07 7.59 10.69
CA HIS A 338 -1.62 6.53 9.84
C HIS A 338 -1.99 5.28 10.66
N ALA A 339 -1.09 4.83 11.55
CA ALA A 339 -1.33 3.67 12.40
C ALA A 339 -2.51 3.89 13.36
N HIS A 340 -2.57 5.05 14.01
CA HIS A 340 -3.67 5.41 14.91
C HIS A 340 -5.02 5.46 14.18
N ARG A 341 -5.08 6.11 13.02
CA ARG A 341 -6.32 6.19 12.21
C ARG A 341 -6.76 4.83 11.71
N LEU A 342 -5.84 3.95 11.32
CA LEU A 342 -6.15 2.55 10.95
C LEU A 342 -6.72 1.78 12.14
N TYR A 343 -6.09 1.87 13.32
CA TYR A 343 -6.57 1.24 14.53
C TYR A 343 -7.97 1.72 14.92
N GLU A 344 -8.21 3.02 14.89
CA GLU A 344 -9.51 3.62 15.19
C GLU A 344 -10.59 3.16 14.21
N ALA A 345 -10.24 3.03 12.92
CA ALA A 345 -11.19 2.67 11.87
C ALA A 345 -11.64 1.20 11.89
N VAL A 346 -10.89 0.30 12.53
CA VAL A 346 -11.34 -1.11 12.70
C VAL A 346 -12.64 -1.13 13.49
N GLY A 347 -13.71 -1.68 12.88
CA GLY A 347 -15.09 -1.58 13.34
C GLY A 347 -15.47 -2.47 14.53
N HIS A 348 -14.52 -3.18 15.13
CA HIS A 348 -14.75 -4.11 16.26
C HIS A 348 -13.65 -3.95 17.33
N ASP A 349 -13.85 -4.60 18.50
CA ASP A 349 -12.95 -4.48 19.66
C ASP A 349 -11.76 -5.46 19.61
N ASP A 350 -11.77 -6.45 18.72
CA ASP A 350 -10.67 -7.41 18.58
C ASP A 350 -9.51 -6.81 17.76
N LYS A 351 -8.93 -5.75 18.30
CA LYS A 351 -7.84 -4.97 17.69
C LYS A 351 -6.81 -4.55 18.72
N GLU A 352 -5.56 -4.51 18.31
CA GLU A 352 -4.43 -4.10 19.16
C GLU A 352 -3.56 -3.07 18.41
N LEU A 353 -3.06 -2.06 19.11
CA LEU A 353 -2.04 -1.11 18.63
C LEU A 353 -0.81 -1.23 19.50
N GLN A 354 0.36 -1.38 18.87
CA GLN A 354 1.66 -1.49 19.52
C GLN A 354 2.66 -0.55 18.85
N ASP A 355 3.42 0.18 19.65
CA ASP A 355 4.52 1.03 19.16
C ASP A 355 5.84 0.28 19.24
N VAL A 356 6.65 0.37 18.18
CA VAL A 356 8.08 0.07 18.23
C VAL A 356 8.82 1.40 18.19
N LYS A 357 9.24 1.83 19.38
CA LYS A 357 9.84 3.15 19.57
C LYS A 357 11.17 3.26 18.81
N ASP A 358 11.42 4.41 18.19
CA ASP A 358 12.61 4.72 17.38
C ASP A 358 12.81 3.81 16.14
N ALA A 359 11.86 2.95 15.78
CA ALA A 359 11.98 2.09 14.61
C ALA A 359 11.70 2.87 13.32
N ASP A 360 12.58 2.72 12.33
CA ASP A 360 12.38 3.22 10.98
C ASP A 360 11.53 2.25 10.14
N HIS A 361 11.14 2.68 8.95
CA HIS A 361 10.25 1.94 8.04
C HIS A 361 10.73 0.51 7.72
N TYR A 362 12.02 0.28 7.64
CA TYR A 362 12.65 -0.98 7.22
C TYR A 362 13.48 -1.66 8.32
N TYR A 363 13.61 -1.07 9.50
CA TYR A 363 14.53 -1.49 10.57
C TYR A 363 16.00 -1.51 10.10
N ILE A 364 16.39 -0.62 9.18
CA ILE A 364 17.75 -0.55 8.64
C ILE A 364 18.63 0.33 9.51
N GLU A 365 18.13 1.46 9.98
CA GLU A 365 18.85 2.38 10.88
C GLU A 365 18.90 1.80 12.31
N ARG A 366 17.86 1.04 12.70
CA ARG A 366 17.72 0.42 14.03
C ARG A 366 17.40 -1.09 13.92
N PRO A 367 18.36 -1.90 13.42
CA PRO A 367 18.15 -3.35 13.27
C PRO A 367 17.99 -4.07 14.62
N ASP A 368 18.44 -3.45 15.72
CA ASP A 368 18.26 -3.91 17.10
C ASP A 368 16.78 -3.93 17.54
N LEU A 369 15.90 -3.19 16.89
CA LEU A 369 14.45 -3.13 17.18
C LEU A 369 13.63 -4.18 16.41
N LEU A 370 14.18 -4.79 15.38
CA LEU A 370 13.50 -5.82 14.59
C LEU A 370 13.03 -7.02 15.44
N PRO A 371 13.82 -7.56 16.41
CA PRO A 371 13.37 -8.62 17.31
C PRO A 371 12.14 -8.26 18.14
N GLU A 372 11.96 -6.99 18.50
CA GLU A 372 10.78 -6.52 19.23
C GLU A 372 9.53 -6.60 18.36
N ALA A 373 9.58 -6.11 17.12
CA ALA A 373 8.48 -6.21 16.18
C ALA A 373 8.08 -7.68 15.93
N VAL A 374 9.07 -8.58 15.76
CA VAL A 374 8.83 -10.02 15.60
C VAL A 374 8.16 -10.60 16.83
N ARG A 375 8.61 -10.24 18.04
CA ARG A 375 8.03 -10.70 19.29
C ARG A 375 6.57 -10.25 19.40
N LEU A 376 6.27 -8.98 19.11
CA LEU A 376 4.89 -8.45 19.15
C LEU A 376 3.96 -9.22 18.20
N CYS A 377 4.41 -9.52 16.97
CA CYS A 377 3.66 -10.34 16.02
C CYS A 377 3.44 -11.77 16.55
N SER A 378 4.50 -12.40 17.05
CA SER A 378 4.45 -13.79 17.54
C SER A 378 3.55 -13.92 18.77
N ASP A 379 3.69 -13.01 19.74
CA ASP A 379 2.88 -12.99 20.94
C ASP A 379 1.40 -12.77 20.62
N TRP A 380 1.09 -11.89 19.65
CA TRP A 380 -0.28 -11.67 19.18
C TRP A 380 -0.85 -12.93 18.54
N MET A 381 -0.11 -13.60 17.65
CA MET A 381 -0.54 -14.85 17.02
C MET A 381 -0.84 -15.93 18.07
N VAL A 382 0.02 -16.06 19.08
CA VAL A 382 -0.20 -17.02 20.20
C VAL A 382 -1.47 -16.67 20.99
N ARG A 383 -1.69 -15.39 21.31
CA ARG A 383 -2.93 -14.97 22.03
C ARG A 383 -4.20 -15.25 21.23
N LYS A 384 -4.12 -15.19 19.89
CA LYS A 384 -5.26 -15.46 19.00
C LYS A 384 -5.43 -16.94 18.66
N GLY A 385 -4.48 -17.79 19.06
CA GLY A 385 -4.52 -19.24 18.80
C GLY A 385 -4.18 -19.63 17.35
N PHE A 386 -3.37 -18.82 16.69
CA PHE A 386 -2.94 -18.99 15.30
C PHE A 386 -1.70 -19.88 15.14
#